data_f8df25bad0b4b637d291608bfe506f2f
#
_entry.id   f8df25bad0b4b637d291608bfe506f2f
#
_cell.length_a   1.000
_cell.length_b   1.000
_cell.length_c   1.000
_cell.angle_alpha   90.00
_cell.angle_beta   90.00
_cell.angle_gamma   90.00
#
_symmetry.space_group_name_H-M   'P 1'
#
loop_
_entity.id
_entity.type
_entity.pdbx_description
1 polymer ?
#
loop_
_entity_poly.entity_id
_entity_poly.type
_entity_poly.pdbx_seq_one_letter_code
_entity_poly.pdbx_strand_id
1 'polypeptide(L)'
;MQASEHPAAEWLAIGRLDDIPVLGSRVVETRHGPVAVFRNGADELFALLDRCPHQGGPLSEGMVHGRLVTCPLHAWHIHLDRGEAKAPDQGCVPRFEIRRDGEYLYLNPSAISVER
;
A
#
# COMPACT_ATOMS: atom_id res chain seq x y z
N MET A 1 5.11 -15.03 -24.33
CA MET A 1 5.14 -14.82 -23.69
C MET A 1 5.51 -14.50 -23.09
N GLN A 2 5.76 -14.19 -22.80
CA GLN A 2 6.14 -13.95 -22.14
C GLN A 2 6.14 -13.60 -21.20
N ALA A 3 5.53 -13.50 -21.20
CA ALA A 3 5.32 -12.80 -20.02
C ALA A 3 6.14 -13.28 -18.98
N SER A 4 6.28 -14.27 -19.03
CA SER A 4 6.97 -14.79 -18.06
C SER A 4 8.25 -14.24 -17.88
N GLU A 5 8.60 -13.47 -18.76
CA GLU A 5 9.83 -12.94 -18.58
C GLU A 5 9.87 -12.06 -17.45
N HIS A 6 8.79 -11.73 -16.91
CA HIS A 6 8.84 -10.98 -15.73
C HIS A 6 8.54 -11.88 -14.60
N PRO A 7 9.54 -12.37 -13.94
CA PRO A 7 9.28 -13.21 -12.83
C PRO A 7 8.45 -12.52 -11.81
N ALA A 8 8.57 -11.24 -11.78
CA ALA A 8 7.81 -10.51 -10.83
C ALA A 8 6.40 -10.33 -11.24
N ALA A 9 6.05 -10.80 -12.38
CA ALA A 9 4.72 -10.59 -12.86
C ALA A 9 3.78 -11.60 -12.29
N GLU A 10 3.77 -11.75 -11.02
CA GLU A 10 2.78 -12.55 -10.36
C GLU A 10 1.72 -11.62 -9.84
N TRP A 11 0.94 -11.08 -10.72
CA TRP A 11 -0.09 -10.14 -10.30
C TRP A 11 -1.26 -10.88 -9.68
N LEU A 12 -1.63 -10.45 -8.48
CA LEU A 12 -2.77 -11.01 -7.78
C LEU A 12 -3.98 -10.15 -8.05
N ALA A 13 -5.04 -10.75 -8.52
CA ALA A 13 -6.30 -10.04 -8.68
C ALA A 13 -6.89 -9.84 -7.30
N ILE A 14 -7.08 -8.60 -6.89
CA ILE A 14 -7.50 -8.33 -5.53
C ILE A 14 -8.90 -7.71 -5.44
N GLY A 15 -9.57 -7.59 -6.56
CA GLY A 15 -10.93 -7.08 -6.54
C GLY A 15 -11.09 -5.88 -7.43
N ARG A 16 -12.05 -5.04 -7.08
CA ARG A 16 -12.42 -3.89 -7.89
C ARG A 16 -12.17 -2.62 -7.12
N LEU A 17 -12.06 -1.52 -7.84
CA LEU A 17 -11.86 -0.22 -7.21
C LEU A 17 -12.91 0.06 -6.16
N ASP A 18 -14.16 -0.29 -6.45
CA ASP A 18 -15.25 -0.01 -5.52
C ASP A 18 -15.19 -0.87 -4.26
N ASP A 19 -14.34 -1.87 -4.22
CA ASP A 19 -14.15 -2.64 -3.00
C ASP A 19 -13.32 -1.90 -1.98
N ILE A 20 -12.72 -0.78 -2.37
CA ILE A 20 -11.93 0.04 -1.46
C ILE A 20 -12.65 1.37 -1.31
N PRO A 21 -13.09 1.73 -0.11
CA PRO A 21 -13.77 3.01 0.07
C PRO A 21 -12.85 4.17 -0.23
N VAL A 22 -13.41 5.26 -0.72
CA VAL A 22 -12.64 6.48 -0.93
C VAL A 22 -12.10 6.93 0.42
N LEU A 23 -10.84 7.30 0.46
CA LEU A 23 -10.13 7.69 1.69
C LEU A 23 -10.02 6.53 2.66
N GLY A 24 -10.12 5.31 2.15
CA GLY A 24 -10.05 4.12 2.98
C GLY A 24 -9.04 3.12 2.44
N SER A 25 -9.17 1.89 2.89
CA SER A 25 -8.23 0.85 2.54
C SER A 25 -8.89 -0.51 2.57
N ARG A 26 -8.15 -1.47 2.06
CA ARG A 26 -8.52 -2.88 2.12
C ARG A 26 -7.25 -3.67 2.39
N VAL A 27 -7.33 -4.68 3.23
CA VAL A 27 -6.18 -5.51 3.55
C VAL A 27 -6.22 -6.76 2.70
N VAL A 28 -5.08 -7.08 2.10
CA VAL A 28 -4.92 -8.28 1.28
C VAL A 28 -3.81 -9.11 1.89
N GLU A 29 -4.07 -10.39 2.13
CA GLU A 29 -3.04 -11.25 2.68
C GLU A 29 -2.10 -11.69 1.58
N THR A 30 -0.81 -11.58 1.84
CA THR A 30 0.21 -12.01 0.89
C THR A 30 1.24 -12.85 1.61
N ARG A 31 2.18 -13.41 0.86
CA ARG A 31 3.26 -14.18 1.47
C ARG A 31 4.17 -13.31 2.32
N HIS A 32 4.10 -12.00 2.18
CA HIS A 32 4.88 -11.08 3.01
C HIS A 32 4.08 -10.61 4.21
N GLY A 33 2.86 -11.07 4.37
CA GLY A 33 1.97 -10.65 5.44
C GLY A 33 0.87 -9.78 4.88
N PRO A 34 0.11 -9.11 5.75
CA PRO A 34 -1.01 -8.28 5.30
C PRO A 34 -0.50 -7.02 4.60
N VAL A 35 -1.06 -6.74 3.44
CA VAL A 35 -0.75 -5.54 2.67
C VAL A 35 -1.99 -4.67 2.64
N ALA A 36 -1.85 -3.42 3.02
CA ALA A 36 -2.96 -2.48 2.98
C ALA A 36 -2.96 -1.76 1.65
N VAL A 37 -4.08 -1.79 0.95
CA VAL A 37 -4.25 -1.09 -0.31
C VAL A 37 -5.11 0.12 -0.04
N PHE A 38 -4.56 1.30 -0.26
CA PHE A 38 -5.21 2.56 0.07
C PHE A 38 -5.74 3.26 -1.16
N ARG A 39 -6.86 3.96 -1.00
CA ARG A 39 -7.45 4.76 -2.05
C ARG A 39 -7.65 6.17 -1.52
N ASN A 40 -7.06 7.17 -2.17
CA ASN A 40 -7.23 8.53 -1.70
C ASN A 40 -8.38 9.24 -2.42
N GLY A 41 -8.58 10.51 -2.14
CA GLY A 41 -9.69 11.25 -2.72
C GLY A 41 -9.59 11.47 -4.23
N ALA A 42 -8.39 11.32 -4.79
CA ALA A 42 -8.19 11.44 -6.23
C ALA A 42 -8.20 10.07 -6.91
N ASP A 43 -8.63 9.02 -6.21
CA ASP A 43 -8.64 7.64 -6.70
C ASP A 43 -7.25 7.12 -7.03
N GLU A 44 -6.23 7.69 -6.44
CA GLU A 44 -4.90 7.12 -6.54
C GLU A 44 -4.81 5.95 -5.59
N LEU A 45 -4.06 4.93 -5.99
CA LEU A 45 -3.97 3.69 -5.24
C LEU A 45 -2.55 3.45 -4.80
N PHE A 46 -2.39 3.00 -3.57
CA PHE A 46 -1.09 2.73 -2.99
C PHE A 46 -1.16 1.47 -2.17
N ALA A 47 -0.07 0.72 -2.11
CA ALA A 47 -0.04 -0.52 -1.33
C ALA A 47 1.20 -0.53 -0.46
N LEU A 48 0.99 -0.71 0.84
CA LEU A 48 2.06 -0.77 1.82
C LEU A 48 1.84 -1.99 2.70
N LEU A 49 2.91 -2.54 3.23
CA LEU A 49 2.75 -3.56 4.26
C LEU A 49 1.94 -2.93 5.39
N ASP A 50 0.97 -3.67 5.92
CA ASP A 50 0.02 -3.12 6.89
C ASP A 50 0.66 -3.08 8.27
N ARG A 51 1.70 -2.26 8.39
CA ARG A 51 2.47 -2.18 9.62
C ARG A 51 3.15 -0.83 9.70
N CYS A 52 2.84 -0.08 10.74
CA CYS A 52 3.50 1.19 10.95
C CYS A 52 4.95 0.95 11.35
N PRO A 53 5.91 1.66 10.75
CA PRO A 53 7.32 1.45 11.08
C PRO A 53 7.65 1.80 12.51
N HIS A 54 6.78 2.55 13.19
CA HIS A 54 7.03 2.95 14.55
C HIS A 54 6.80 1.79 15.53
N GLN A 55 5.59 1.27 15.58
CA GLN A 55 5.26 0.22 16.55
C GLN A 55 4.42 -0.90 15.95
N GLY A 56 4.41 -1.01 14.66
CA GLY A 56 3.72 -2.12 14.02
C GLY A 56 2.20 -2.01 14.00
N GLY A 57 1.67 -0.84 14.28
CA GLY A 57 0.22 -0.67 14.24
C GLY A 57 -0.32 -0.83 12.83
N PRO A 58 -1.60 -1.18 12.67
CA PRO A 58 -2.15 -1.42 11.35
C PRO A 58 -2.41 -0.12 10.62
N LEU A 59 -1.63 0.14 9.59
CA LEU A 59 -1.80 1.36 8.78
C LEU A 59 -3.17 1.39 8.12
N SER A 60 -3.74 0.21 7.86
CA SER A 60 -5.06 0.14 7.22
C SER A 60 -6.16 0.79 8.04
N GLU A 61 -5.96 0.93 9.34
CA GLU A 61 -6.93 1.59 10.19
C GLU A 61 -6.63 3.06 10.35
N GLY A 62 -5.64 3.56 9.65
CA GLY A 62 -5.29 4.96 9.73
C GLY A 62 -6.14 5.81 8.83
N MET A 63 -5.94 7.11 8.91
CA MET A 63 -6.71 8.07 8.17
C MET A 63 -5.93 8.52 6.94
N VAL A 64 -6.54 8.36 5.76
CA VAL A 64 -5.90 8.75 4.51
C VAL A 64 -6.26 10.20 4.20
N HIS A 65 -5.25 10.98 3.86
CA HIS A 65 -5.47 12.35 3.40
C HIS A 65 -4.35 12.70 2.41
N GLY A 66 -4.74 13.02 1.18
CA GLY A 66 -3.79 13.26 0.11
C GLY A 66 -2.99 12.00 -0.15
N ARG A 67 -1.68 12.08 -0.05
CA ARG A 67 -0.80 10.93 -0.22
C ARG A 67 -0.15 10.53 1.09
N LEU A 68 -0.86 10.76 2.19
CA LEU A 68 -0.40 10.41 3.51
C LEU A 68 -1.44 9.52 4.19
N VAL A 69 -0.97 8.67 5.08
CA VAL A 69 -1.86 7.98 6.00
C VAL A 69 -1.35 8.26 7.41
N THR A 70 -2.27 8.55 8.31
CA THR A 70 -1.91 8.79 9.71
C THR A 70 -2.13 7.51 10.48
N CYS A 71 -1.05 6.99 11.06
CA CYS A 71 -1.11 5.77 11.85
C CYS A 71 -1.97 6.01 13.09
N PRO A 72 -2.84 5.07 13.45
CA PRO A 72 -3.68 5.26 14.62
C PRO A 72 -2.89 5.26 15.92
N LEU A 73 -1.65 4.74 15.90
CA LEU A 73 -0.81 4.77 17.09
C LEU A 73 0.15 5.94 16.97
N HIS A 74 0.00 6.90 17.85
CA HIS A 74 0.91 8.06 17.96
C HIS A 74 0.87 9.00 16.75
N ALA A 75 -0.10 8.84 15.88
CA ALA A 75 -0.36 9.80 14.79
C ALA A 75 0.82 10.04 13.87
N TRP A 76 1.67 9.05 13.64
CA TRP A 76 2.72 9.20 12.65
C TRP A 76 2.10 9.30 11.27
N HIS A 77 2.65 10.17 10.43
CA HIS A 77 2.22 10.31 9.06
C HIS A 77 3.18 9.55 8.16
N ILE A 78 2.64 8.70 7.31
CA ILE A 78 3.44 7.89 6.40
C ILE A 78 3.11 8.29 4.98
N HIS A 79 4.13 8.55 4.16
CA HIS A 79 3.94 8.85 2.76
C HIS A 79 3.51 7.60 2.03
N LEU A 80 2.32 7.62 1.46
CA LEU A 80 1.79 6.44 0.75
C LEU A 80 2.59 6.12 -0.50
N ASP A 81 3.11 7.14 -1.17
CA ASP A 81 3.84 6.96 -2.42
C ASP A 81 5.28 6.56 -2.19
N ARG A 82 5.81 6.70 -0.99
CA ARG A 82 7.20 6.37 -0.71
C ARG A 82 7.38 5.35 0.38
N GLY A 83 6.36 5.10 1.18
CA GLY A 83 6.48 4.17 2.28
C GLY A 83 7.38 4.68 3.40
N GLU A 84 7.52 6.00 3.50
CA GLU A 84 8.41 6.60 4.48
C GLU A 84 7.66 7.47 5.46
N ALA A 85 8.11 7.47 6.70
CA ALA A 85 7.55 8.37 7.69
C ALA A 85 7.88 9.81 7.32
N LYS A 86 6.93 10.71 7.57
CA LYS A 86 7.12 12.11 7.31
C LYS A 86 8.02 12.69 8.39
N ALA A 87 8.98 13.53 7.97
CA ALA A 87 9.89 14.15 8.93
C ALA A 87 9.11 14.93 9.98
N PRO A 88 9.59 14.98 11.21
CA PRO A 88 10.90 14.51 11.66
C PRO A 88 10.95 13.04 12.04
N ASP A 89 9.86 12.31 11.90
CA ASP A 89 9.87 10.90 12.21
C ASP A 89 10.68 10.16 11.17
N GLN A 90 11.20 9.01 11.54
CA GLN A 90 12.05 8.22 10.66
C GLN A 90 11.58 6.78 10.64
N GLY A 91 11.66 6.19 9.49
CA GLY A 91 11.29 4.80 9.31
C GLY A 91 10.66 4.62 7.95
N CYS A 92 10.60 3.39 7.50
CA CYS A 92 9.95 3.08 6.25
C CYS A 92 9.28 1.72 6.33
N VAL A 93 8.34 1.52 5.44
CA VAL A 93 7.58 0.29 5.36
C VAL A 93 7.62 -0.17 3.91
N PRO A 94 7.67 -1.48 3.66
CA PRO A 94 7.71 -1.98 2.29
C PRO A 94 6.51 -1.54 1.48
N ARG A 95 6.78 -1.14 0.24
CA ARG A 95 5.75 -0.75 -0.71
C ARG A 95 5.56 -1.86 -1.73
N PHE A 96 4.35 -1.91 -2.28
CA PHE A 96 4.03 -2.88 -3.31
C PHE A 96 3.41 -2.16 -4.48
N GLU A 97 3.57 -2.72 -5.67
CA GLU A 97 3.03 -2.12 -6.86
C GLU A 97 1.58 -2.51 -7.01
N ILE A 98 0.74 -1.54 -7.35
CA ILE A 98 -0.67 -1.77 -7.59
C ILE A 98 -0.96 -1.34 -9.01
N ARG A 99 -1.76 -2.12 -9.72
CA ARG A 99 -2.12 -1.81 -11.10
C ARG A 99 -3.62 -1.82 -11.23
N ARG A 100 -4.14 -0.88 -11.98
CA ARG A 100 -5.56 -0.79 -12.24
C ARG A 100 -5.81 -1.04 -13.72
N ASP A 101 -6.74 -1.93 -14.02
CA ASP A 101 -7.16 -2.21 -15.38
C ASP A 101 -8.67 -2.04 -15.42
N GLY A 102 -9.14 -0.88 -15.91
CA GLY A 102 -10.54 -0.54 -15.80
C GLY A 102 -10.92 -0.40 -14.34
N GLU A 103 -11.86 -1.23 -13.91
CA GLU A 103 -12.25 -1.20 -12.50
C GLU A 103 -11.60 -2.32 -11.69
N TYR A 104 -10.77 -3.15 -12.31
CA TYR A 104 -10.15 -4.28 -11.62
C TYR A 104 -8.76 -3.92 -11.14
N LEU A 105 -8.40 -4.44 -9.98
CA LEU A 105 -7.14 -4.12 -9.33
C LEU A 105 -6.28 -5.35 -9.20
N TYR A 106 -4.98 -5.14 -9.38
CA TYR A 106 -3.99 -6.20 -9.30
C TYR A 106 -2.83 -5.73 -8.43
N LEU A 107 -2.38 -6.62 -7.56
CA LEU A 107 -1.28 -6.33 -6.65
C LEU A 107 -0.10 -7.21 -7.00
N ASN A 108 1.07 -6.61 -7.11
CA ASN A 108 2.30 -7.37 -7.27
C ASN A 108 2.80 -7.72 -5.86
N PRO A 109 2.83 -8.99 -5.49
CA PRO A 109 3.19 -9.35 -4.11
C PRO A 109 4.67 -9.23 -3.80
N SER A 110 5.48 -8.88 -4.78
CA SER A 110 6.90 -8.64 -4.52
C SER A 110 7.07 -7.20 -4.10
N ALA A 111 7.70 -6.99 -2.96
CA ALA A 111 7.89 -5.62 -2.47
C ALA A 111 8.78 -4.84 -3.42
N ILE A 112 8.48 -3.56 -3.60
CA ILE A 112 9.31 -2.68 -4.38
C ILE A 112 10.56 -2.41 -3.57
N SER A 113 11.73 -2.51 -4.23
CA SER A 113 12.99 -2.24 -3.56
C SER A 113 13.06 -0.80 -3.12
N VAL A 114 13.57 -0.58 -1.93
CA VAL A 114 13.74 0.76 -1.43
C VAL A 114 15.17 1.16 -1.65
N GLU A 115 15.36 2.26 -2.37
CA GLU A 115 16.70 2.74 -2.62
C GLU A 115 17.11 3.66 -1.51
N ARG A 116 18.31 3.51 -1.04
CA ARG A 116 18.77 4.30 0.08
C ARG A 116 19.92 5.13 -0.27
#